data_e836e3285d94133a1f1d363adc1350e6
#
_entry.id   e836e3285d94133a1f1d363adc1350e6
#
_cell.length_a   1.000
_cell.length_b   1.000
_cell.length_c   1.000
_cell.angle_alpha   90.00
_cell.angle_beta   90.00
_cell.angle_gamma   90.00
#
_symmetry.space_group_name_H-M   'P 1'
#
loop_
_entity.id
_entity.type
_entity.pdbx_description
1 polymer ?
#
loop_
_entity_poly.entity_id
_entity_poly.type
_entity_poly.pdbx_seq_one_letter_code
_entity_poly.pdbx_strand_id
1 'polypeptide(L)'
;MNPQPVVVVLGFCTAVMLCGWLVQQRRRNAALADLLWAACISAGALYYGLVANGALLPRLLVAMMGGLGGFRLFMHLLQRMLVEPADSRHRALRERAQSNLAWMLAFFVSRAFSATLFSVPLYVAASNPEDQATAWTMLAAGVYLVGLSGEAYSDIQLAQFRDQPRNRGRTCRRGLWRYSRHPNYFFAFVHWCSYALLAVGLPWSVWSLTLLAPALTAVIALRRIPAVEAEALRTRGEDYRSYQETTSILVPWLPSGWPNDAAAAAAWYTPPPPSRARAAVNARATPLPGARITPSPSSRLPVDGPITPQPQRVLAKRVETPAIAEPSSTVPVGEVDG
;
A
#
# COMPACT_ATOMS: atom_id res chain seq x y z
N MET A 1 -16.06 26.24 15.81
CA MET A 1 -14.78 25.93 15.10
C MET A 1 -14.61 26.84 13.89
N ASN A 2 -13.42 27.34 13.66
CA ASN A 2 -13.12 28.11 12.45
C ASN A 2 -13.00 27.14 11.24
N PRO A 3 -13.77 27.30 10.15
CA PRO A 3 -13.68 26.43 8.98
C PRO A 3 -12.45 26.71 8.09
N GLN A 4 -11.78 27.85 8.29
CA GLN A 4 -10.66 28.30 7.43
C GLN A 4 -9.54 27.26 7.27
N PRO A 5 -9.05 26.55 8.30
CA PRO A 5 -8.03 25.51 8.13
C PRO A 5 -8.47 24.37 7.21
N VAL A 6 -9.75 23.96 7.25
CA VAL A 6 -10.28 22.92 6.36
C VAL A 6 -10.35 23.42 4.92
N VAL A 7 -10.71 24.68 4.70
CA VAL A 7 -10.70 25.31 3.35
C VAL A 7 -9.28 25.36 2.77
N VAL A 8 -8.28 25.68 3.60
CA VAL A 8 -6.86 25.67 3.19
C VAL A 8 -6.43 24.25 2.77
N VAL A 9 -6.78 23.22 3.55
CA VAL A 9 -6.49 21.82 3.19
C VAL A 9 -7.22 21.41 1.91
N LEU A 10 -8.46 21.84 1.68
CA LEU A 10 -9.19 21.58 0.45
C LEU A 10 -8.47 22.21 -0.76
N GLY A 11 -8.03 23.46 -0.64
CA GLY A 11 -7.27 24.14 -1.67
C GLY A 11 -5.95 23.43 -1.98
N PHE A 12 -5.20 23.05 -0.94
CA PHE A 12 -3.96 22.29 -1.06
C PHE A 12 -4.19 20.92 -1.73
N CYS A 13 -5.14 20.13 -1.24
CA CYS A 13 -5.49 18.82 -1.83
C CYS A 13 -5.89 18.96 -3.30
N THR A 14 -6.69 19.99 -3.62
CA THR A 14 -7.13 20.26 -5.00
C THR A 14 -5.93 20.57 -5.90
N ALA A 15 -5.03 21.43 -5.46
CA ALA A 15 -3.81 21.76 -6.21
C ALA A 15 -2.93 20.53 -6.44
N VAL A 16 -2.67 19.74 -5.39
CA VAL A 16 -1.89 18.49 -5.49
C VAL A 16 -2.56 17.49 -6.45
N MET A 17 -3.87 17.35 -6.40
CA MET A 17 -4.60 16.42 -7.28
C MET A 17 -4.63 16.92 -8.74
N LEU A 18 -4.73 18.23 -8.98
CA LEU A 18 -4.63 18.79 -10.33
C LEU A 18 -3.24 18.58 -10.92
N CYS A 19 -2.18 18.83 -10.14
CA CYS A 19 -0.82 18.50 -10.55
C CYS A 19 -0.66 17.01 -10.84
N GLY A 20 -1.19 16.14 -9.98
CA GLY A 20 -1.19 14.70 -10.17
C GLY A 20 -1.93 14.26 -11.43
N TRP A 21 -3.07 14.88 -11.73
CA TRP A 21 -3.80 14.66 -12.98
C TRP A 21 -2.98 15.03 -14.21
N LEU A 22 -2.28 16.16 -14.21
CA LEU A 22 -1.36 16.55 -15.29
C LEU A 22 -0.22 15.55 -15.49
N VAL A 23 0.39 15.07 -14.40
CA VAL A 23 1.45 14.03 -14.43
C VAL A 23 0.90 12.72 -14.96
N GLN A 24 -0.32 12.35 -14.54
CA GLN A 24 -0.99 11.12 -14.97
C GLN A 24 -1.23 11.09 -16.47
N GLN A 25 -1.49 12.24 -17.11
CA GLN A 25 -1.65 12.34 -18.57
C GLN A 25 -0.43 11.74 -19.31
N ARG A 26 0.77 11.97 -18.78
CA ARG A 26 2.02 11.46 -19.35
C ARG A 26 2.32 10.03 -18.91
N ARG A 27 2.10 9.71 -17.62
CA ARG A 27 2.45 8.41 -17.02
C ARG A 27 1.39 7.35 -17.18
N ARG A 28 0.14 7.71 -17.49
CA ARG A 28 -1.02 6.83 -17.66
C ARG A 28 -1.25 5.86 -16.50
N ASN A 29 -0.92 6.28 -15.26
CA ASN A 29 -1.07 5.47 -14.05
C ASN A 29 -2.03 6.14 -13.07
N ALA A 30 -3.25 5.61 -12.95
CA ALA A 30 -4.29 6.15 -12.06
C ALA A 30 -4.02 5.87 -10.56
N ALA A 31 -3.09 4.95 -10.22
CA ALA A 31 -2.69 4.68 -8.84
C ALA A 31 -2.01 5.90 -8.19
N LEU A 32 -1.51 6.85 -8.99
CA LEU A 32 -0.97 8.11 -8.51
C LEU A 32 -1.98 8.89 -7.65
N ALA A 33 -3.28 8.82 -7.98
CA ALA A 33 -4.31 9.52 -7.20
C ALA A 33 -4.43 8.98 -5.76
N ASP A 34 -4.31 7.65 -5.56
CA ASP A 34 -4.35 7.04 -4.22
C ASP A 34 -3.07 7.40 -3.44
N LEU A 35 -1.92 7.43 -4.10
CA LEU A 35 -0.65 7.85 -3.50
C LEU A 35 -0.70 9.30 -3.01
N LEU A 36 -1.17 10.21 -3.86
CA LEU A 36 -1.32 11.63 -3.52
C LEU A 36 -2.39 11.84 -2.45
N TRP A 37 -3.44 11.02 -2.41
CA TRP A 37 -4.45 11.03 -1.37
C TRP A 37 -3.83 10.78 0.01
N ALA A 38 -2.98 9.75 0.13
CA ALA A 38 -2.28 9.45 1.39
C ALA A 38 -1.33 10.58 1.80
N ALA A 39 -0.61 11.19 0.85
CA ALA A 39 0.24 12.36 1.09
C ALA A 39 -0.58 13.57 1.61
N CYS A 40 -1.76 13.82 1.03
CA CYS A 40 -2.66 14.88 1.46
C CYS A 40 -3.15 14.68 2.91
N ILE A 41 -3.49 13.45 3.31
CA ILE A 41 -3.89 13.13 4.69
C ILE A 41 -2.74 13.43 5.66
N SER A 42 -1.51 12.96 5.33
CA SER A 42 -0.33 13.19 6.16
C SER A 42 -0.03 14.69 6.31
N ALA A 43 -0.02 15.43 5.19
CA ALA A 43 0.21 16.88 5.20
C ALA A 43 -0.88 17.64 5.96
N GLY A 44 -2.16 17.24 5.80
CA GLY A 44 -3.29 17.83 6.52
C GLY A 44 -3.16 17.64 8.03
N ALA A 45 -2.77 16.44 8.51
CA ALA A 45 -2.54 16.17 9.93
C ALA A 45 -1.44 17.05 10.52
N LEU A 46 -0.31 17.18 9.82
CA LEU A 46 0.81 18.04 10.22
C LEU A 46 0.37 19.52 10.26
N TYR A 47 -0.35 19.97 9.25
CA TYR A 47 -0.87 21.32 9.18
C TYR A 47 -1.83 21.63 10.34
N TYR A 48 -2.77 20.75 10.65
CA TYR A 48 -3.68 20.94 11.79
C TYR A 48 -2.96 20.92 13.13
N GLY A 49 -1.93 20.11 13.29
CA GLY A 49 -1.06 20.15 14.47
C GLY A 49 -0.40 21.51 14.68
N LEU A 50 -0.16 22.28 13.61
CA LEU A 50 0.43 23.62 13.69
C LEU A 50 -0.61 24.70 13.94
N VAL A 51 -1.80 24.64 13.29
CA VAL A 51 -2.73 25.78 13.21
C VAL A 51 -4.01 25.63 14.04
N ALA A 52 -4.35 24.42 14.54
CA ALA A 52 -5.54 24.23 15.35
C ALA A 52 -5.46 24.98 16.67
N ASN A 53 -6.61 25.44 17.17
CA ASN A 53 -6.70 26.22 18.41
C ASN A 53 -6.82 25.36 19.68
N GLY A 54 -6.63 24.05 19.58
CA GLY A 54 -6.63 23.16 20.75
C GLY A 54 -5.34 23.25 21.56
N ALA A 55 -5.30 22.50 22.65
CA ALA A 55 -4.13 22.38 23.51
C ALA A 55 -2.95 21.71 22.78
N LEU A 56 -1.73 21.84 23.32
CA LEU A 56 -0.51 21.36 22.66
C LEU A 56 -0.54 19.83 22.50
N LEU A 57 -0.97 19.09 23.53
CA LEU A 57 -0.95 17.63 23.51
C LEU A 57 -1.83 17.02 22.39
N PRO A 58 -3.12 17.33 22.23
CA PRO A 58 -3.91 16.79 21.12
C PRO A 58 -3.39 17.21 19.73
N ARG A 59 -2.86 18.43 19.61
CA ARG A 59 -2.24 18.91 18.38
C ARG A 59 -1.02 18.07 17.99
N LEU A 60 -0.13 17.79 18.94
CA LEU A 60 1.05 16.93 18.73
C LEU A 60 0.63 15.48 18.41
N LEU A 61 -0.36 14.96 19.13
CA LEU A 61 -0.84 13.59 18.87
C LEU A 61 -1.44 13.48 17.46
N VAL A 62 -2.25 14.42 17.04
CA VAL A 62 -2.81 14.42 15.67
C VAL A 62 -1.71 14.53 14.63
N ALA A 63 -0.73 15.42 14.82
CA ALA A 63 0.39 15.55 13.90
C ALA A 63 1.20 14.24 13.79
N MET A 64 1.50 13.60 14.92
CA MET A 64 2.23 12.33 14.94
C MET A 64 1.38 11.17 14.39
N MET A 65 0.19 10.96 14.92
CA MET A 65 -0.68 9.85 14.52
C MET A 65 -1.09 9.96 13.04
N GLY A 66 -1.65 11.11 12.65
CA GLY A 66 -2.09 11.33 11.27
C GLY A 66 -0.93 11.44 10.28
N GLY A 67 0.18 12.09 10.70
CA GLY A 67 1.40 12.20 9.91
C GLY A 67 2.03 10.83 9.64
N LEU A 68 2.27 10.02 10.68
CA LEU A 68 2.85 8.67 10.56
C LEU A 68 1.90 7.71 9.83
N GLY A 69 0.60 7.74 10.14
CA GLY A 69 -0.40 6.88 9.48
C GLY A 69 -0.50 7.16 7.98
N GLY A 70 -0.59 8.44 7.61
CA GLY A 70 -0.62 8.87 6.21
C GLY A 70 0.70 8.59 5.49
N PHE A 71 1.84 8.83 6.13
CA PHE A 71 3.16 8.51 5.56
C PHE A 71 3.36 7.00 5.36
N ARG A 72 2.96 6.19 6.33
CA ARG A 72 2.99 4.71 6.20
C ARG A 72 2.15 4.25 5.01
N LEU A 73 0.92 4.77 4.88
CA LEU A 73 0.05 4.43 3.77
C LEU A 73 0.64 4.89 2.43
N PHE A 74 1.23 6.10 2.39
CA PHE A 74 1.96 6.60 1.23
C PHE A 74 3.09 5.66 0.81
N MET A 75 3.94 5.23 1.75
CA MET A 75 5.04 4.29 1.48
C MET A 75 4.53 2.93 0.98
N HIS A 76 3.46 2.39 1.59
CA HIS A 76 2.83 1.14 1.14
C HIS A 76 2.32 1.25 -0.30
N LEU A 77 1.61 2.33 -0.63
CA LEU A 77 1.08 2.56 -1.97
C LEU A 77 2.19 2.82 -2.99
N LEU A 78 3.26 3.52 -2.59
CA LEU A 78 4.43 3.77 -3.44
C LEU A 78 5.15 2.46 -3.78
N GLN A 79 5.47 1.63 -2.79
CA GLN A 79 6.08 0.32 -3.00
C GLN A 79 5.24 -0.53 -3.94
N ARG A 80 3.94 -0.54 -3.73
CA ARG A 80 3.00 -1.26 -4.57
C ARG A 80 2.96 -0.73 -5.99
N MET A 81 2.97 0.59 -6.20
CA MET A 81 3.00 1.24 -7.51
C MET A 81 4.29 0.93 -8.27
N LEU A 82 5.42 0.73 -7.56
CA LEU A 82 6.73 0.42 -8.16
C LEU A 82 6.86 -1.07 -8.54
N VAL A 83 6.22 -1.97 -7.80
CA VAL A 83 6.38 -3.44 -7.97
C VAL A 83 5.27 -4.05 -8.83
N GLU A 84 4.02 -3.60 -8.68
CA GLU A 84 2.90 -4.17 -9.45
C GLU A 84 2.88 -3.56 -10.87
N PRO A 85 2.76 -4.40 -11.94
CA PRO A 85 2.55 -3.90 -13.30
C PRO A 85 1.29 -3.03 -13.32
N ALA A 86 1.32 -1.95 -14.14
CA ALA A 86 0.26 -0.96 -14.23
C ALA A 86 -1.15 -1.58 -14.14
N ASP A 87 -1.55 -1.65 -13.04
CA ASP A 87 -2.67 -1.82 -12.18
C ASP A 87 -3.93 -2.47 -12.76
N SER A 88 -4.12 -3.74 -12.40
CA SER A 88 -5.39 -4.45 -12.60
C SER A 88 -6.59 -3.75 -11.91
N ARG A 89 -6.37 -3.05 -10.77
CA ARG A 89 -7.43 -2.32 -10.05
C ARG A 89 -8.00 -1.16 -10.84
N HIS A 90 -7.16 -0.47 -11.61
CA HIS A 90 -7.54 0.71 -12.36
C HIS A 90 -7.70 0.42 -13.86
N ARG A 91 -7.72 -0.86 -14.27
CA ARG A 91 -7.92 -1.22 -15.68
C ARG A 91 -9.24 -0.64 -16.20
N ALA A 92 -10.35 -0.88 -15.50
CA ALA A 92 -11.65 -0.33 -15.86
C ALA A 92 -11.68 1.21 -15.82
N LEU A 93 -10.96 1.81 -14.86
CA LEU A 93 -10.72 3.24 -14.76
C LEU A 93 -9.92 3.76 -15.95
N ARG A 94 -8.88 3.03 -16.35
CA ARG A 94 -8.02 3.38 -17.49
C ARG A 94 -8.77 3.26 -18.81
N GLU A 95 -9.55 2.21 -19.01
CA GLU A 95 -10.36 2.01 -20.21
C GLU A 95 -11.37 3.16 -20.36
N ARG A 96 -12.04 3.57 -19.28
CA ARG A 96 -12.90 4.76 -19.27
C ARG A 96 -12.13 6.08 -19.46
N ALA A 97 -10.93 6.18 -18.89
CA ALA A 97 -10.10 7.38 -18.95
C ALA A 97 -9.45 7.61 -20.31
N GLN A 98 -9.15 6.54 -21.05
CA GLN A 98 -8.66 6.67 -22.44
C GLN A 98 -9.68 7.30 -23.35
N SER A 99 -10.97 7.20 -23.02
CA SER A 99 -12.08 7.76 -23.79
C SER A 99 -12.56 9.11 -23.29
N ASN A 100 -12.21 9.55 -22.05
CA ASN A 100 -12.78 10.79 -21.50
C ASN A 100 -11.85 11.46 -20.45
N LEU A 101 -11.18 12.51 -20.90
CA LEU A 101 -10.29 13.33 -20.08
C LEU A 101 -11.00 14.01 -18.90
N ALA A 102 -12.22 14.46 -19.11
CA ALA A 102 -13.01 15.11 -18.07
C ALA A 102 -13.39 14.13 -16.95
N TRP A 103 -13.64 12.89 -17.28
CA TRP A 103 -13.91 11.85 -16.29
C TRP A 103 -12.71 11.59 -15.39
N MET A 104 -11.50 11.55 -15.95
CA MET A 104 -10.26 11.40 -15.17
C MET A 104 -10.01 12.62 -14.27
N LEU A 105 -10.26 13.83 -14.77
CA LEU A 105 -10.20 15.04 -13.96
C LEU A 105 -11.17 14.96 -12.77
N ALA A 106 -12.44 14.59 -13.04
CA ALA A 106 -13.45 14.41 -12.00
C ALA A 106 -13.03 13.37 -10.95
N PHE A 107 -12.36 12.28 -11.37
CA PHE A 107 -11.80 11.28 -10.46
C PHE A 107 -10.74 11.91 -9.53
N PHE A 108 -9.77 12.68 -10.04
CA PHE A 108 -8.75 13.33 -9.21
C PHE A 108 -9.38 14.40 -8.28
N VAL A 109 -10.32 15.21 -8.77
CA VAL A 109 -11.03 16.20 -7.95
C VAL A 109 -11.84 15.51 -6.83
N SER A 110 -12.51 14.39 -7.13
CA SER A 110 -13.22 13.62 -6.10
C SER A 110 -12.28 13.08 -5.02
N ARG A 111 -11.01 12.77 -5.38
CA ARG A 111 -9.97 12.37 -4.41
C ARG A 111 -9.52 13.53 -3.52
N ALA A 112 -9.41 14.76 -4.06
CA ALA A 112 -9.14 15.94 -3.25
C ALA A 112 -10.24 16.16 -2.21
N PHE A 113 -11.48 16.11 -2.63
CA PHE A 113 -12.64 16.23 -1.75
C PHE A 113 -12.67 15.12 -0.69
N SER A 114 -12.44 13.86 -1.10
CA SER A 114 -12.36 12.73 -0.18
C SER A 114 -11.22 12.89 0.84
N ALA A 115 -10.02 13.35 0.44
CA ALA A 115 -8.92 13.61 1.36
C ALA A 115 -9.29 14.67 2.40
N THR A 116 -9.97 15.75 1.97
CA THR A 116 -10.46 16.79 2.85
C THR A 116 -11.49 16.26 3.85
N LEU A 117 -12.46 15.46 3.41
CA LEU A 117 -13.44 14.84 4.30
C LEU A 117 -12.77 13.94 5.36
N PHE A 118 -11.78 13.14 4.98
CA PHE A 118 -11.01 12.33 5.92
C PHE A 118 -10.14 13.17 6.86
N SER A 119 -9.78 14.39 6.48
CA SER A 119 -8.99 15.29 7.33
C SER A 119 -9.82 16.03 8.39
N VAL A 120 -11.17 16.13 8.24
CA VAL A 120 -12.04 16.79 9.21
C VAL A 120 -11.92 16.21 10.62
N PRO A 121 -11.98 14.90 10.86
CA PRO A 121 -11.75 14.30 12.16
C PRO A 121 -10.42 14.68 12.81
N LEU A 122 -9.36 14.82 12.00
CA LEU A 122 -8.04 15.23 12.48
C LEU A 122 -8.08 16.67 13.01
N TYR A 123 -8.72 17.57 12.26
CA TYR A 123 -8.89 18.96 12.69
C TYR A 123 -9.72 19.08 13.96
N VAL A 124 -10.82 18.32 14.06
CA VAL A 124 -11.66 18.28 15.26
C VAL A 124 -10.85 17.79 16.46
N ALA A 125 -10.15 16.67 16.34
CA ALA A 125 -9.32 16.12 17.41
C ALA A 125 -8.20 17.09 17.83
N ALA A 126 -7.54 17.75 16.86
CA ALA A 126 -6.52 18.76 17.14
C ALA A 126 -7.05 20.02 17.81
N SER A 127 -8.38 20.25 17.76
CA SER A 127 -9.03 21.40 18.40
C SER A 127 -9.47 21.13 19.83
N ASN A 128 -9.18 19.96 20.42
CA ASN A 128 -9.50 19.64 21.80
C ASN A 128 -8.69 20.54 22.75
N PRO A 129 -9.35 21.24 23.70
CA PRO A 129 -8.68 22.14 24.65
C PRO A 129 -7.99 21.39 25.81
N GLU A 130 -8.18 20.07 25.95
CA GLU A 130 -7.62 19.24 27.03
C GLU A 130 -6.11 19.05 26.85
N ASP A 131 -5.32 19.63 27.73
CA ASP A 131 -3.86 19.57 27.66
C ASP A 131 -3.23 18.46 28.52
N GLN A 132 -4.05 17.77 29.31
CA GLN A 132 -3.58 16.68 30.15
C GLN A 132 -3.76 15.31 29.46
N ALA A 133 -2.87 14.39 29.77
CA ALA A 133 -2.98 13.01 29.35
C ALA A 133 -4.08 12.29 30.13
N THR A 134 -5.31 12.36 29.65
CA THR A 134 -6.46 11.67 30.24
C THR A 134 -6.46 10.18 29.89
N ALA A 135 -7.33 9.40 30.57
CA ALA A 135 -7.56 8.00 30.19
C ALA A 135 -8.03 7.87 28.72
N TRP A 136 -8.80 8.84 28.22
CA TRP A 136 -9.24 8.87 26.82
C TRP A 136 -8.09 9.12 25.85
N THR A 137 -7.16 9.99 26.19
CA THR A 137 -5.94 10.25 25.39
C THR A 137 -5.07 9.00 25.29
N MET A 138 -4.86 8.30 26.42
CA MET A 138 -4.09 7.04 26.44
C MET A 138 -4.80 5.92 25.66
N LEU A 139 -6.11 5.81 25.81
CA LEU A 139 -6.92 4.85 25.04
C LEU A 139 -6.87 5.15 23.53
N ALA A 140 -6.97 6.44 23.15
CA ALA A 140 -6.84 6.86 21.76
C ALA A 140 -5.49 6.44 21.16
N ALA A 141 -4.39 6.69 21.88
CA ALA A 141 -3.05 6.27 21.47
C ALA A 141 -2.93 4.75 21.34
N GLY A 142 -3.46 3.99 22.30
CA GLY A 142 -3.49 2.53 22.28
C GLY A 142 -4.28 1.98 21.09
N VAL A 143 -5.50 2.48 20.87
CA VAL A 143 -6.37 2.10 19.75
C VAL A 143 -5.72 2.45 18.41
N TYR A 144 -5.07 3.61 18.31
CA TYR A 144 -4.29 4.00 17.15
C TYR A 144 -3.16 3.01 16.85
N LEU A 145 -2.34 2.67 17.85
CA LEU A 145 -1.22 1.75 17.70
C LEU A 145 -1.70 0.36 17.27
N VAL A 146 -2.76 -0.16 17.88
CA VAL A 146 -3.37 -1.45 17.49
C VAL A 146 -3.89 -1.38 16.05
N GLY A 147 -4.63 -0.33 15.69
CA GLY A 147 -5.16 -0.15 14.35
C GLY A 147 -4.06 -0.05 13.30
N LEU A 148 -3.09 0.85 13.50
CA LEU A 148 -2.01 1.06 12.55
C LEU A 148 -1.11 -0.18 12.39
N SER A 149 -0.75 -0.83 13.52
CA SER A 149 0.09 -2.03 13.50
C SER A 149 -0.63 -3.21 12.86
N GLY A 150 -1.92 -3.41 13.17
CA GLY A 150 -2.74 -4.47 12.58
C GLY A 150 -2.93 -4.29 11.08
N GLU A 151 -3.17 -3.05 10.62
CA GLU A 151 -3.24 -2.70 9.20
C GLU A 151 -1.90 -2.98 8.50
N ALA A 152 -0.79 -2.48 9.05
CA ALA A 152 0.54 -2.67 8.49
C ALA A 152 0.92 -4.17 8.43
N TYR A 153 0.68 -4.90 9.50
CA TYR A 153 1.02 -6.31 9.58
C TYR A 153 0.19 -7.16 8.62
N SER A 154 -1.10 -6.86 8.46
CA SER A 154 -1.95 -7.56 7.49
C SER A 154 -1.48 -7.34 6.05
N ASP A 155 -1.09 -6.10 5.70
CA ASP A 155 -0.58 -5.77 4.37
C ASP A 155 0.77 -6.48 4.09
N ILE A 156 1.69 -6.50 5.08
CA ILE A 156 2.98 -7.20 4.98
C ILE A 156 2.77 -8.72 4.80
N GLN A 157 1.88 -9.33 5.58
CA GLN A 157 1.56 -10.75 5.45
C GLN A 157 1.05 -11.10 4.05
N LEU A 158 0.16 -10.27 3.50
CA LEU A 158 -0.39 -10.48 2.17
C LEU A 158 0.67 -10.30 1.07
N ALA A 159 1.51 -9.28 1.19
CA ALA A 159 2.63 -9.03 0.26
C ALA A 159 3.60 -10.22 0.26
N GLN A 160 4.09 -10.63 1.43
CA GLN A 160 4.99 -11.79 1.57
C GLN A 160 4.39 -13.09 1.04
N PHE A 161 3.07 -13.28 1.19
CA PHE A 161 2.39 -14.43 0.64
C PHE A 161 2.37 -14.40 -0.89
N ARG A 162 2.08 -13.25 -1.49
CA ARG A 162 2.01 -13.05 -2.94
C ARG A 162 3.37 -13.16 -3.64
N ASP A 163 4.44 -12.74 -2.96
CA ASP A 163 5.80 -12.78 -3.50
C ASP A 163 6.32 -14.21 -3.73
N GLN A 164 5.69 -15.22 -3.11
CA GLN A 164 6.08 -16.61 -3.29
C GLN A 164 5.39 -17.22 -4.52
N PRO A 165 6.16 -17.66 -5.56
CA PRO A 165 5.58 -18.23 -6.79
C PRO A 165 4.66 -19.43 -6.55
N ARG A 166 4.94 -20.23 -5.50
CA ARG A 166 4.13 -21.40 -5.10
C ARG A 166 2.73 -21.03 -4.61
N ASN A 167 2.48 -19.78 -4.27
CA ASN A 167 1.19 -19.29 -3.76
C ASN A 167 0.31 -18.70 -4.89
N ARG A 168 0.77 -18.72 -6.14
CA ARG A 168 -0.05 -18.26 -7.27
C ARG A 168 -1.34 -19.06 -7.35
N GLY A 169 -2.46 -18.36 -7.48
CA GLY A 169 -3.80 -18.97 -7.50
C GLY A 169 -4.31 -19.48 -6.13
N ARG A 170 -3.58 -19.24 -5.03
CA ARG A 170 -3.97 -19.64 -3.68
C ARG A 170 -4.44 -18.46 -2.84
N THR A 171 -5.23 -18.75 -1.81
CA THR A 171 -5.75 -17.80 -0.84
C THR A 171 -4.82 -17.70 0.37
N CYS A 172 -4.50 -16.46 0.80
CA CYS A 172 -3.74 -16.24 2.02
C CYS A 172 -4.63 -16.53 3.24
N ARG A 173 -4.25 -17.55 4.02
CA ARG A 173 -4.94 -17.97 5.26
C ARG A 173 -3.99 -17.94 6.46
N ARG A 174 -2.97 -17.04 6.45
CA ARG A 174 -1.94 -16.96 7.49
C ARG A 174 -2.10 -15.71 8.36
N GLY A 175 -1.70 -15.82 9.61
CA GLY A 175 -1.72 -14.69 10.55
C GLY A 175 -3.10 -14.08 10.67
N LEU A 176 -3.22 -12.77 10.50
CA LEU A 176 -4.49 -12.04 10.59
C LEU A 176 -5.52 -12.47 9.53
N TRP A 177 -5.07 -12.87 8.34
CA TRP A 177 -5.91 -13.39 7.25
C TRP A 177 -6.60 -14.72 7.56
N ARG A 178 -6.23 -15.36 8.66
CA ARG A 178 -6.92 -16.53 9.16
C ARG A 178 -8.21 -16.17 9.88
N TYR A 179 -8.22 -15.04 10.57
CA TYR A 179 -9.32 -14.61 11.43
C TYR A 179 -10.31 -13.67 10.73
N SER A 180 -9.86 -13.00 9.67
CA SER A 180 -10.67 -12.12 8.85
C SER A 180 -10.23 -12.19 7.39
N ARG A 181 -11.19 -12.10 6.46
CA ARG A 181 -10.91 -12.02 5.01
C ARG A 181 -10.43 -10.63 4.58
N HIS A 182 -10.68 -9.61 5.43
CA HIS A 182 -10.29 -8.22 5.18
C HIS A 182 -9.75 -7.55 6.45
N PRO A 183 -8.69 -8.12 7.09
CA PRO A 183 -8.18 -7.60 8.35
C PRO A 183 -7.64 -6.18 8.21
N ASN A 184 -7.06 -5.83 7.07
CA ASN A 184 -6.58 -4.48 6.80
C ASN A 184 -7.71 -3.44 6.81
N TYR A 185 -8.91 -3.75 6.31
CA TYR A 185 -10.07 -2.84 6.40
C TYR A 185 -10.59 -2.71 7.83
N PHE A 186 -10.59 -3.82 8.59
CA PHE A 186 -10.96 -3.79 10.00
C PHE A 186 -10.02 -2.89 10.80
N PHE A 187 -8.72 -3.09 10.68
CA PHE A 187 -7.74 -2.30 11.43
C PHE A 187 -7.65 -0.84 10.96
N ALA A 188 -7.90 -0.56 9.68
CA ALA A 188 -8.07 0.81 9.20
C ALA A 188 -9.28 1.50 9.86
N PHE A 189 -10.40 0.80 10.01
CA PHE A 189 -11.55 1.31 10.74
C PHE A 189 -11.20 1.61 12.21
N VAL A 190 -10.54 0.67 12.91
CA VAL A 190 -10.08 0.83 14.30
C VAL A 190 -9.14 2.02 14.43
N HIS A 191 -8.19 2.16 13.52
CA HIS A 191 -7.28 3.31 13.46
C HIS A 191 -8.05 4.63 13.42
N TRP A 192 -9.06 4.78 12.56
CA TRP A 192 -9.85 6.00 12.46
C TRP A 192 -10.72 6.29 13.70
N CYS A 193 -11.15 5.26 14.43
CA CYS A 193 -11.87 5.45 15.71
C CYS A 193 -11.01 6.13 16.78
N SER A 194 -9.69 6.05 16.72
CA SER A 194 -8.79 6.68 17.70
C SER A 194 -8.94 8.20 17.77
N TYR A 195 -9.26 8.85 16.66
CA TYR A 195 -9.46 10.31 16.64
C TYR A 195 -10.76 10.73 17.30
N ALA A 196 -11.79 9.88 17.30
CA ALA A 196 -13.01 10.12 18.06
C ALA A 196 -12.74 10.02 19.58
N LEU A 197 -11.89 9.10 20.00
CA LEU A 197 -11.46 8.98 21.40
C LEU A 197 -10.61 10.18 21.84
N LEU A 198 -9.71 10.66 20.97
CA LEU A 198 -8.87 11.83 21.23
C LEU A 198 -9.69 13.13 21.34
N ALA A 199 -10.87 13.18 20.73
CA ALA A 199 -11.77 14.33 20.75
C ALA A 199 -12.81 14.29 21.89
N VAL A 200 -12.79 13.28 22.76
CA VAL A 200 -13.69 13.21 23.92
C VAL A 200 -13.50 14.43 24.81
N GLY A 201 -14.60 15.00 25.28
CA GLY A 201 -14.62 16.27 26.00
C GLY A 201 -15.11 17.48 25.18
N LEU A 202 -15.11 17.36 23.85
CA LEU A 202 -15.72 18.37 22.99
C LEU A 202 -17.27 18.29 23.01
N PRO A 203 -17.97 19.41 22.72
CA PRO A 203 -19.42 19.39 22.55
C PRO A 203 -19.85 18.37 21.50
N TRP A 204 -20.98 17.70 21.73
CA TRP A 204 -21.48 16.63 20.84
C TRP A 204 -21.58 17.05 19.37
N SER A 205 -22.04 18.25 19.09
CA SER A 205 -22.17 18.79 17.72
C SER A 205 -20.83 18.86 16.97
N VAL A 206 -19.73 19.02 17.69
CA VAL A 206 -18.37 19.08 17.14
C VAL A 206 -17.73 17.67 17.17
N TRP A 207 -17.84 16.97 18.28
CA TRP A 207 -17.29 15.62 18.47
C TRP A 207 -17.82 14.64 17.42
N SER A 208 -19.13 14.70 17.10
CA SER A 208 -19.75 13.79 16.11
C SER A 208 -19.11 13.85 14.72
N LEU A 209 -18.45 14.97 14.37
CA LEU A 209 -17.71 15.09 13.11
C LEU A 209 -16.50 14.13 13.04
N THR A 210 -15.99 13.68 14.19
CA THR A 210 -14.90 12.69 14.20
C THR A 210 -15.34 11.33 13.72
N LEU A 211 -16.64 11.01 13.75
CA LEU A 211 -17.19 9.77 13.25
C LEU A 211 -17.21 9.70 11.71
N LEU A 212 -16.94 10.84 11.03
CA LEU A 212 -16.95 10.90 9.57
C LEU A 212 -15.94 9.92 8.95
N ALA A 213 -14.68 9.89 9.42
CA ALA A 213 -13.66 9.01 8.83
C ALA A 213 -13.92 7.52 9.09
N PRO A 214 -14.25 7.05 10.32
CA PRO A 214 -14.62 5.64 10.49
C PRO A 214 -15.88 5.28 9.69
N ALA A 215 -16.89 6.16 9.60
CA ALA A 215 -18.07 5.92 8.77
C ALA A 215 -17.74 5.81 7.29
N LEU A 216 -16.93 6.72 6.76
CA LEU A 216 -16.45 6.65 5.37
C LEU A 216 -15.63 5.39 5.12
N THR A 217 -14.76 5.01 6.06
CA THR A 217 -13.97 3.77 5.96
C THR A 217 -14.86 2.54 5.91
N ALA A 218 -15.90 2.48 6.76
CA ALA A 218 -16.88 1.40 6.74
C ALA A 218 -17.64 1.35 5.41
N VAL A 219 -18.13 2.49 4.91
CA VAL A 219 -18.83 2.58 3.61
C VAL A 219 -17.91 2.13 2.48
N ILE A 220 -16.65 2.55 2.46
CA ILE A 220 -15.67 2.13 1.44
C ILE A 220 -15.45 0.62 1.52
N ALA A 221 -15.27 0.05 2.72
CA ALA A 221 -15.11 -1.38 2.91
C ALA A 221 -16.34 -2.15 2.39
N LEU A 222 -17.54 -1.77 2.82
CA LEU A 222 -18.79 -2.42 2.40
C LEU A 222 -18.98 -2.39 0.87
N ARG A 223 -18.58 -1.32 0.21
CA ARG A 223 -18.69 -1.21 -1.26
C ARG A 223 -17.57 -1.94 -2.01
N ARG A 224 -16.37 -2.03 -1.44
CA ARG A 224 -15.21 -2.65 -2.08
C ARG A 224 -15.13 -4.17 -1.88
N ILE A 225 -15.51 -4.66 -0.72
CA ILE A 225 -15.43 -6.09 -0.36
C ILE A 225 -16.11 -6.97 -1.41
N PRO A 226 -17.36 -6.74 -1.84
CA PRO A 226 -18.01 -7.61 -2.81
C PRO A 226 -17.25 -7.71 -4.13
N ALA A 227 -16.72 -6.60 -4.64
CA ALA A 227 -15.96 -6.58 -5.88
C ALA A 227 -14.61 -7.31 -5.75
N VAL A 228 -13.92 -7.14 -4.61
CA VAL A 228 -12.65 -7.82 -4.32
C VAL A 228 -12.88 -9.33 -4.17
N GLU A 229 -13.95 -9.75 -3.51
CA GLU A 229 -14.29 -11.17 -3.34
C GLU A 229 -14.74 -11.82 -4.65
N ALA A 230 -15.51 -11.11 -5.47
CA ALA A 230 -15.89 -11.60 -6.81
C ALA A 230 -14.66 -11.85 -7.68
N GLU A 231 -13.68 -10.94 -7.67
CA GLU A 231 -12.41 -11.12 -8.39
C GLU A 231 -11.58 -12.25 -7.78
N ALA A 232 -11.63 -12.41 -6.46
CA ALA A 232 -10.96 -13.50 -5.76
C ALA A 232 -11.56 -14.87 -6.14
N LEU A 233 -12.87 -14.98 -6.21
CA LEU A 233 -13.57 -16.19 -6.69
C LEU A 233 -13.23 -16.48 -8.16
N ARG A 234 -13.19 -15.46 -9.01
CA ARG A 234 -12.85 -15.62 -10.42
C ARG A 234 -11.42 -16.16 -10.62
N THR A 235 -10.47 -15.73 -9.79
CA THR A 235 -9.05 -16.05 -9.95
C THR A 235 -8.60 -17.27 -9.16
N ARG A 236 -9.29 -17.66 -8.09
CA ARG A 236 -8.90 -18.73 -7.16
C ARG A 236 -9.98 -19.82 -6.99
N GLY A 237 -11.19 -19.58 -7.50
CA GLY A 237 -12.25 -20.57 -7.53
C GLY A 237 -12.60 -21.17 -6.16
N GLU A 238 -12.59 -22.49 -6.10
CA GLU A 238 -12.98 -23.27 -4.92
C GLU A 238 -12.08 -23.01 -3.69
N ASP A 239 -10.80 -22.71 -3.89
CA ASP A 239 -9.91 -22.36 -2.78
C ASP A 239 -10.38 -21.09 -2.04
N TYR A 240 -10.90 -20.09 -2.78
CA TYR A 240 -11.46 -18.89 -2.13
C TYR A 240 -12.86 -19.13 -1.56
N ARG A 241 -13.70 -19.97 -2.19
CA ARG A 241 -15.03 -20.32 -1.69
C ARG A 241 -14.94 -21.00 -0.32
N SER A 242 -14.10 -22.02 -0.19
CA SER A 242 -13.82 -22.69 1.09
C SER A 242 -13.31 -21.71 2.18
N TYR A 243 -12.54 -20.68 1.78
CA TYR A 243 -12.11 -19.64 2.70
C TYR A 243 -13.26 -18.73 3.15
N GLN A 244 -14.23 -18.44 2.27
CA GLN A 244 -15.43 -17.66 2.62
C GLN A 244 -16.31 -18.39 3.62
N GLU A 245 -16.42 -19.72 3.52
CA GLU A 245 -17.24 -20.54 4.41
C GLU A 245 -16.68 -20.63 5.84
N THR A 246 -15.36 -20.56 5.97
CA THR A 246 -14.69 -20.78 7.27
C THR A 246 -14.26 -19.49 7.97
N THR A 247 -14.13 -18.38 7.27
CA THR A 247 -13.47 -17.17 7.81
C THR A 247 -14.40 -15.96 7.76
N SER A 248 -14.44 -15.21 8.88
CA SER A 248 -15.21 -13.96 9.00
C SER A 248 -14.85 -12.95 7.89
N ILE A 249 -15.85 -12.19 7.44
CA ILE A 249 -15.67 -11.21 6.36
C ILE A 249 -14.79 -10.02 6.79
N LEU A 250 -15.04 -9.43 7.97
CA LEU A 250 -14.41 -8.17 8.40
C LEU A 250 -13.86 -8.25 9.83
N VAL A 251 -14.72 -8.50 10.81
CA VAL A 251 -14.30 -8.56 12.22
C VAL A 251 -13.50 -9.83 12.45
N PRO A 252 -12.26 -9.75 12.97
CA PRO A 252 -11.48 -10.94 13.26
C PRO A 252 -12.19 -11.86 14.25
N TRP A 253 -12.46 -13.10 13.84
CA TRP A 253 -13.13 -14.12 14.64
C TRP A 253 -12.50 -15.49 14.42
N LEU A 254 -12.69 -16.39 15.36
CA LEU A 254 -12.21 -17.78 15.22
C LEU A 254 -12.86 -18.44 14.00
N PRO A 255 -12.07 -19.08 13.10
CA PRO A 255 -12.60 -19.75 11.92
C PRO A 255 -13.59 -20.86 12.31
N SER A 256 -14.63 -21.08 11.51
CA SER A 256 -15.51 -22.22 11.64
C SER A 256 -14.72 -23.52 11.44
N GLY A 257 -14.94 -24.52 12.31
CA GLY A 257 -14.17 -25.77 12.27
C GLY A 257 -12.77 -25.67 12.90
N TRP A 258 -12.53 -24.64 13.73
CA TRP A 258 -11.29 -24.57 14.52
C TRP A 258 -11.15 -25.82 15.38
N PRO A 259 -9.99 -26.53 15.32
CA PRO A 259 -9.75 -27.68 16.16
C PRO A 259 -9.80 -27.30 17.64
N ASN A 260 -10.53 -28.08 18.44
CA ASN A 260 -10.65 -27.87 19.89
C ASN A 260 -9.38 -28.25 20.66
N ASP A 261 -8.42 -28.90 20.00
CA ASP A 261 -7.15 -29.28 20.61
C ASP A 261 -5.96 -28.46 20.03
N ALA A 262 -4.97 -28.21 20.89
CA ALA A 262 -3.79 -27.41 20.54
C ALA A 262 -2.90 -28.08 19.47
N ALA A 263 -2.92 -29.42 19.37
CA ALA A 263 -2.10 -30.17 18.42
C ALA A 263 -2.66 -30.06 17.01
N ALA A 264 -3.98 -30.22 16.86
CA ALA A 264 -4.65 -29.99 15.57
C ALA A 264 -4.60 -28.50 15.16
N ALA A 265 -4.70 -27.58 16.13
CA ALA A 265 -4.48 -26.15 15.88
C ALA A 265 -3.03 -25.86 15.40
N ALA A 266 -2.03 -26.52 15.98
CA ALA A 266 -0.63 -26.42 15.55
C ALA A 266 -0.40 -26.98 14.14
N ALA A 267 -1.13 -28.04 13.73
CA ALA A 267 -1.05 -28.57 12.38
C ALA A 267 -1.49 -27.58 11.30
N TRP A 268 -2.39 -26.65 11.63
CA TRP A 268 -2.76 -25.54 10.75
C TRP A 268 -1.65 -24.47 10.62
N TYR A 269 -0.72 -24.46 11.59
CA TYR A 269 0.43 -23.55 11.59
C TYR A 269 1.65 -24.11 10.86
N THR A 270 1.69 -25.43 10.60
CA THR A 270 2.85 -26.02 9.92
C THR A 270 3.00 -25.40 8.54
N PRO A 271 4.11 -24.68 8.29
CA PRO A 271 4.40 -24.24 6.92
C PRO A 271 4.49 -25.50 6.05
N PRO A 272 3.97 -25.47 4.80
CA PRO A 272 4.13 -26.59 3.91
C PRO A 272 5.62 -26.97 3.86
N PRO A 273 5.95 -28.26 3.78
CA PRO A 273 7.34 -28.71 3.77
C PRO A 273 8.12 -27.95 2.70
N PRO A 274 9.39 -27.63 2.94
CA PRO A 274 10.21 -26.91 1.96
C PRO A 274 10.11 -27.67 0.63
N SER A 275 9.86 -26.94 -0.45
CA SER A 275 9.81 -27.55 -1.79
C SER A 275 11.09 -28.37 -2.00
N ARG A 276 11.00 -29.52 -2.70
CA ARG A 276 12.15 -30.41 -2.99
C ARG A 276 13.39 -29.63 -3.47
N ALA A 277 13.20 -28.53 -4.20
CA ALA A 277 14.28 -27.66 -4.63
C ALA A 277 14.99 -26.96 -3.46
N ARG A 278 14.27 -26.50 -2.42
CA ARG A 278 14.87 -25.85 -1.24
C ARG A 278 15.50 -26.89 -0.31
N ALA A 279 14.93 -28.08 -0.21
CA ALA A 279 15.52 -29.20 0.52
C ALA A 279 16.84 -29.65 -0.14
N ALA A 280 16.91 -29.67 -1.47
CA ALA A 280 18.14 -29.98 -2.21
C ALA A 280 19.22 -28.91 -2.06
N VAL A 281 18.86 -27.63 -2.00
CA VAL A 281 19.80 -26.52 -1.75
C VAL A 281 20.32 -26.58 -0.30
N ASN A 282 19.45 -26.82 0.67
CA ASN A 282 19.88 -26.96 2.08
C ASN A 282 20.67 -28.22 2.32
N ALA A 283 20.36 -29.34 1.65
CA ALA A 283 21.15 -30.56 1.72
C ALA A 283 22.58 -30.40 1.13
N ARG A 284 22.73 -29.55 0.12
CA ARG A 284 24.06 -29.19 -0.42
C ARG A 284 24.85 -28.22 0.46
N ALA A 285 24.14 -27.42 1.30
CA ALA A 285 24.74 -26.47 2.22
C ALA A 285 25.12 -27.10 3.57
N THR A 286 24.67 -28.33 3.88
CA THR A 286 25.04 -29.04 5.10
C THR A 286 26.35 -29.75 4.86
N PRO A 287 27.45 -29.46 5.61
CA PRO A 287 28.70 -30.21 5.47
C PRO A 287 28.45 -31.70 5.75
N LEU A 288 28.98 -32.58 4.91
CA LEU A 288 28.91 -34.03 5.13
C LEU A 288 29.50 -34.36 6.51
N PRO A 289 28.82 -35.17 7.35
CA PRO A 289 29.38 -35.61 8.63
C PRO A 289 30.67 -36.41 8.33
N GLY A 290 31.80 -35.88 8.72
CA GLY A 290 33.10 -36.56 8.58
C GLY A 290 34.12 -35.90 7.64
N ALA A 291 33.82 -34.74 7.01
CA ALA A 291 34.83 -33.99 6.27
C ALA A 291 35.86 -33.42 7.29
N ARG A 292 36.99 -34.07 7.49
CA ARG A 292 38.18 -33.50 8.17
C ARG A 292 38.59 -32.26 7.37
N ILE A 293 38.51 -31.11 7.99
CA ILE A 293 39.13 -29.88 7.49
C ILE A 293 40.64 -30.10 7.61
N THR A 294 41.30 -30.55 6.56
CA THR A 294 42.78 -30.48 6.48
C THR A 294 43.12 -29.00 6.27
N PRO A 295 43.91 -28.38 7.12
CA PRO A 295 44.38 -27.02 6.88
C PRO A 295 45.18 -26.99 5.60
N SER A 296 44.85 -26.16 4.65
CA SER A 296 45.60 -25.88 3.44
C SER A 296 46.99 -25.39 3.82
N PRO A 297 48.08 -25.94 3.22
CA PRO A 297 49.42 -25.45 3.53
C PRO A 297 49.51 -23.99 3.09
N SER A 298 49.93 -23.15 4.02
CA SER A 298 50.20 -21.72 3.83
C SER A 298 51.18 -21.55 2.66
N SER A 299 50.66 -21.12 1.50
CA SER A 299 51.47 -20.61 0.40
C SER A 299 52.03 -19.27 0.83
N ARG A 300 53.35 -19.28 1.21
CA ARG A 300 54.16 -18.07 1.35
C ARG A 300 54.15 -17.37 -0.03
N LEU A 301 53.68 -16.15 -0.08
CA LEU A 301 53.83 -15.25 -1.20
C LEU A 301 55.32 -14.86 -1.32
N PRO A 302 55.96 -14.97 -2.49
CA PRO A 302 57.27 -14.35 -2.73
C PRO A 302 57.05 -12.84 -2.90
N VAL A 303 57.85 -12.08 -2.17
CA VAL A 303 58.01 -10.64 -2.28
C VAL A 303 59.02 -10.40 -3.44
N ASP A 304 58.75 -9.31 -4.17
CA ASP A 304 59.62 -8.63 -5.14
C ASP A 304 59.67 -9.10 -6.60
N GLY A 305 59.07 -8.25 -7.42
CA GLY A 305 59.32 -8.10 -8.86
C GLY A 305 58.51 -6.91 -9.40
N PRO A 306 59.10 -6.03 -10.26
CA PRO A 306 58.48 -4.74 -10.63
C PRO A 306 57.31 -4.91 -11.56
N ILE A 307 56.26 -4.12 -11.28
CA ILE A 307 54.98 -4.06 -12.00
C ILE A 307 55.18 -3.33 -13.34
N THR A 308 55.07 -4.08 -14.44
CA THR A 308 54.94 -3.50 -15.79
C THR A 308 53.47 -3.37 -16.15
N PRO A 309 52.94 -2.21 -16.55
CA PRO A 309 51.53 -2.07 -16.91
C PRO A 309 51.24 -2.67 -18.28
N GLN A 310 50.30 -3.60 -18.38
CA GLN A 310 49.74 -4.07 -19.63
C GLN A 310 48.65 -3.08 -20.13
N PRO A 311 48.60 -2.84 -21.48
CA PRO A 311 47.60 -1.93 -22.04
C PRO A 311 46.22 -2.56 -22.08
N GLN A 312 45.23 -1.79 -21.64
CA GLN A 312 43.80 -2.10 -21.71
C GLN A 312 43.36 -2.20 -23.18
N ARG A 313 42.84 -3.35 -23.59
CA ARG A 313 42.10 -3.51 -24.85
C ARG A 313 40.74 -2.79 -24.71
N VAL A 314 40.62 -1.66 -25.38
CA VAL A 314 39.35 -0.97 -25.63
C VAL A 314 38.58 -1.79 -26.68
N LEU A 315 37.49 -2.42 -26.28
CA LEU A 315 36.51 -3.02 -27.18
C LEU A 315 35.64 -1.90 -27.78
N ALA A 316 36.00 -1.48 -29.00
CA ALA A 316 35.16 -0.57 -29.78
C ALA A 316 33.87 -1.29 -30.19
N LYS A 317 32.74 -0.85 -29.68
CA LYS A 317 31.40 -1.21 -30.18
C LYS A 317 31.21 -0.55 -31.55
N ARG A 318 31.12 -1.39 -32.57
CA ARG A 318 30.72 -1.00 -33.93
C ARG A 318 29.28 -0.50 -33.89
N VAL A 319 29.06 0.77 -34.18
CA VAL A 319 27.76 1.34 -34.46
C VAL A 319 27.45 1.08 -35.93
N GLU A 320 26.46 0.22 -36.22
CA GLU A 320 25.91 0.06 -37.54
C GLU A 320 24.94 1.18 -37.85
N THR A 321 25.26 1.96 -38.86
CA THR A 321 24.39 3.02 -39.41
C THR A 321 23.38 2.37 -40.36
N PRO A 322 22.08 2.60 -40.23
CA PRO A 322 21.13 2.10 -41.24
C PRO A 322 21.20 2.96 -42.51
N ALA A 323 21.24 2.26 -43.66
CA ALA A 323 21.28 2.80 -45.01
C ALA A 323 20.00 3.61 -45.31
N ILE A 324 20.21 4.79 -45.87
CA ILE A 324 19.19 5.68 -46.42
C ILE A 324 18.74 5.09 -47.76
N ALA A 325 17.48 4.70 -47.92
CA ALA A 325 16.89 4.34 -49.19
C ALA A 325 16.42 5.62 -49.91
N GLU A 326 16.91 5.78 -51.14
CA GLU A 326 16.51 6.82 -52.07
C GLU A 326 15.03 6.70 -52.53
N PRO A 327 14.33 7.77 -52.83
CA PRO A 327 12.96 7.71 -53.35
C PRO A 327 12.99 7.55 -54.86
N SER A 328 12.42 6.47 -55.41
CA SER A 328 12.15 6.33 -56.83
C SER A 328 10.89 7.11 -57.19
N SER A 329 11.06 8.10 -58.02
CA SER A 329 10.04 8.81 -58.79
C SER A 329 9.47 7.94 -59.90
N THR A 330 8.17 7.69 -59.90
CA THR A 330 7.38 7.56 -61.17
C THR A 330 5.96 7.89 -60.91
N VAL A 331 5.53 9.00 -61.50
CA VAL A 331 4.14 9.40 -61.75
C VAL A 331 3.67 8.66 -63.00
N PRO A 332 2.43 8.20 -63.13
CA PRO A 332 1.67 8.34 -64.34
C PRO A 332 0.41 9.20 -64.17
N VAL A 333 0.31 10.08 -65.10
CA VAL A 333 -0.84 10.90 -65.46
C VAL A 333 -1.87 10.01 -66.20
N GLY A 334 -3.15 10.30 -66.01
CA GLY A 334 -4.30 9.85 -66.75
C GLY A 334 -5.47 9.59 -65.85
N GLU A 335 -6.67 9.99 -66.04
CA GLU A 335 -7.37 10.73 -67.08
C GLU A 335 -8.77 10.98 -66.50
N VAL A 336 -9.36 12.09 -66.79
CA VAL A 336 -10.71 12.53 -66.51
C VAL A 336 -11.73 11.59 -67.22
N ASP A 337 -12.83 11.23 -66.57
CA ASP A 337 -14.19 11.32 -67.06
C ASP A 337 -15.20 10.56 -66.17
N GLY A 338 -16.36 11.22 -65.93
CA GLY A 338 -17.59 10.60 -65.47
C GLY A 338 -18.16 11.18 -64.19
#